data_82b25adf48437fcea28d7a631482ce59
#
_entry.id   82b25adf48437fcea28d7a631482ce59
#
_cell.length_a   1.000
_cell.length_b   1.000
_cell.length_c   1.000
_cell.angle_alpha   90.00
_cell.angle_beta   90.00
_cell.angle_gamma   90.00
#
_symmetry.space_group_name_H-M   'P 1'
#
loop_
_entity.id
_entity.type
_entity.pdbx_description
1 polymer ?
#
loop_
_entity_poly.entity_id
_entity_poly.type
_entity_poly.pdbx_seq_one_letter_code
_entity_poly.pdbx_strand_id
1 'polypeptide(L)'
;NIARFGPVDRARVEEAAKLVGLHEHIMSLPQGYDSAVGRDGAMLSGGQRQRAALARALYGNPVFVVLDEPNSSLDEEGDAALAAAITALKARGTTFVVMTHRTSVLAVADLMLVMRDGTQQAFGPRDEVLAALTKASQESAQARPVLQPAGLLAPAAA
;
A
#
# COMPACT_ATOMS: atom_id res chain seq x y z
N ASN A 1 -7.90 -4.16 -20.36
CA ASN A 1 -7.84 -4.31 -18.90
C ASN A 1 -7.79 -2.95 -18.17
N ILE A 2 -6.77 -2.10 -18.42
CA ILE A 2 -6.61 -0.81 -17.73
C ILE A 2 -7.80 0.12 -17.99
N ALA A 3 -8.25 0.24 -19.24
CA ALA A 3 -9.39 1.09 -19.64
C ALA A 3 -10.77 0.57 -19.12
N ARG A 4 -10.80 -0.48 -18.31
CA ARG A 4 -12.04 -1.11 -17.85
C ARG A 4 -12.85 -1.64 -19.03
N PHE A 5 -14.16 -1.35 -19.10
CA PHE A 5 -15.09 -1.87 -20.14
C PHE A 5 -15.63 -0.76 -21.05
N GLY A 6 -15.14 0.46 -20.90
CA GLY A 6 -15.54 1.61 -21.73
C GLY A 6 -14.69 1.76 -22.99
N PRO A 7 -14.95 2.83 -23.77
CA PRO A 7 -14.09 3.20 -24.90
C PRO A 7 -12.64 3.35 -24.47
N VAL A 8 -11.71 2.77 -25.24
CA VAL A 8 -10.29 2.81 -24.92
C VAL A 8 -9.70 4.15 -25.39
N ASP A 9 -9.28 4.96 -24.43
CA ASP A 9 -8.42 6.12 -24.67
C ASP A 9 -6.96 5.70 -24.42
N ARG A 10 -6.18 5.53 -25.48
CA ARG A 10 -4.81 5.05 -25.43
C ARG A 10 -3.91 5.97 -24.58
N ALA A 11 -4.06 7.27 -24.71
CA ALA A 11 -3.26 8.24 -23.97
C ALA A 11 -3.49 8.12 -22.46
N ARG A 12 -4.74 7.97 -22.03
CA ARG A 12 -5.09 7.75 -20.61
C ARG A 12 -4.64 6.40 -20.09
N VAL A 13 -4.64 5.34 -20.92
CA VAL A 13 -4.10 4.03 -20.55
C VAL A 13 -2.60 4.14 -20.27
N GLU A 14 -1.86 4.82 -21.16
CA GLU A 14 -0.43 5.03 -21.01
C GLU A 14 -0.10 5.90 -19.78
N GLU A 15 -0.87 6.98 -19.56
CA GLU A 15 -0.72 7.82 -18.36
C GLU A 15 -0.90 6.99 -17.08
N ALA A 16 -1.98 6.21 -16.99
CA ALA A 16 -2.23 5.36 -15.84
C ALA A 16 -1.12 4.31 -15.62
N ALA A 17 -0.60 3.71 -16.69
CA ALA A 17 0.50 2.75 -16.60
C ALA A 17 1.82 3.39 -16.15
N LYS A 18 2.11 4.61 -16.61
CA LYS A 18 3.28 5.40 -16.19
C LYS A 18 3.22 5.76 -14.72
N LEU A 19 2.06 6.18 -14.23
CA LEU A 19 1.85 6.53 -12.81
C LEU A 19 2.23 5.41 -11.84
N VAL A 20 2.04 4.15 -12.24
CA VAL A 20 2.31 2.98 -11.39
C VAL A 20 3.59 2.23 -11.76
N GLY A 21 4.44 2.81 -12.62
CA GLY A 21 5.70 2.20 -13.04
C GLY A 21 5.54 0.90 -13.86
N LEU A 22 4.44 0.75 -14.61
CA LEU A 22 4.17 -0.43 -15.44
C LEU A 22 4.49 -0.21 -16.93
N HIS A 23 4.66 1.05 -17.37
CA HIS A 23 4.80 1.43 -18.77
C HIS A 23 5.98 0.73 -19.47
N GLU A 24 7.17 0.80 -18.89
CA GLU A 24 8.39 0.24 -19.49
C GLU A 24 8.29 -1.27 -19.64
N HIS A 25 7.71 -1.95 -18.63
CA HIS A 25 7.46 -3.38 -18.74
C HIS A 25 6.49 -3.69 -19.89
N ILE A 26 5.39 -2.94 -20.03
CA ILE A 26 4.46 -3.15 -21.14
C ILE A 26 5.16 -2.93 -22.49
N MET A 27 6.01 -1.91 -22.62
CA MET A 27 6.73 -1.61 -23.85
C MET A 27 7.78 -2.67 -24.20
N SER A 28 8.27 -3.44 -23.21
CA SER A 28 9.17 -4.57 -23.45
C SER A 28 8.46 -5.83 -23.98
N LEU A 29 7.14 -5.89 -23.92
CA LEU A 29 6.36 -7.02 -24.44
C LEU A 29 6.27 -6.97 -25.98
N PRO A 30 6.21 -8.12 -26.68
CA PRO A 30 6.20 -8.17 -28.14
C PRO A 30 5.11 -7.35 -28.83
N GLN A 31 3.97 -7.19 -28.18
CA GLN A 31 2.81 -6.43 -28.71
C GLN A 31 2.49 -5.21 -27.84
N GLY A 32 3.41 -4.80 -26.94
CA GLY A 32 3.21 -3.65 -26.07
C GLY A 32 1.87 -3.71 -25.32
N TYR A 33 1.09 -2.66 -25.42
CA TYR A 33 -0.22 -2.56 -24.77
C TYR A 33 -1.31 -3.51 -25.32
N ASP A 34 -1.06 -4.11 -26.49
CA ASP A 34 -1.96 -5.09 -27.10
C ASP A 34 -1.60 -6.53 -26.75
N SER A 35 -0.56 -6.71 -25.91
CA SER A 35 -0.13 -8.03 -25.43
C SER A 35 -1.24 -8.73 -24.65
N ALA A 36 -1.47 -10.00 -24.99
CA ALA A 36 -2.35 -10.85 -24.23
C ALA A 36 -1.70 -11.20 -22.88
N VAL A 37 -2.38 -10.91 -21.78
CA VAL A 37 -1.87 -11.18 -20.41
C VAL A 37 -2.30 -12.55 -19.85
N GLY A 38 -2.98 -13.34 -20.67
CA GLY A 38 -3.53 -14.64 -20.28
C GLY A 38 -4.79 -14.52 -19.41
N ARG A 39 -5.37 -15.69 -19.09
CA ARG A 39 -6.52 -15.76 -18.17
C ARG A 39 -6.04 -15.32 -16.78
N ASP A 40 -6.81 -14.42 -16.15
CA ASP A 40 -6.52 -13.87 -14.81
C ASP A 40 -5.12 -13.21 -14.67
N GLY A 41 -4.52 -12.78 -15.80
CA GLY A 41 -3.18 -12.20 -15.80
C GLY A 41 -2.07 -13.21 -15.52
N ALA A 42 -2.25 -14.49 -15.88
CA ALA A 42 -1.31 -15.57 -15.60
C ALA A 42 0.10 -15.35 -16.17
N MET A 43 0.25 -14.50 -17.19
CA MET A 43 1.55 -14.14 -17.80
C MET A 43 2.27 -13.01 -17.06
N LEU A 44 1.66 -12.41 -16.04
CA LEU A 44 2.23 -11.33 -15.23
C LEU A 44 2.70 -11.88 -13.88
N SER A 45 3.80 -11.33 -13.35
CA SER A 45 4.19 -11.56 -11.96
C SER A 45 3.14 -10.98 -10.99
N GLY A 46 3.22 -11.33 -9.70
CA GLY A 46 2.34 -10.79 -8.66
C GLY A 46 2.38 -9.25 -8.62
N GLY A 47 3.57 -8.67 -8.61
CA GLY A 47 3.75 -7.22 -8.61
C GLY A 47 3.24 -6.55 -9.90
N GLN A 48 3.46 -7.16 -11.07
CA GLN A 48 2.94 -6.65 -12.33
C GLN A 48 1.41 -6.68 -12.39
N ARG A 49 0.78 -7.76 -11.89
CA ARG A 49 -0.69 -7.82 -11.75
C ARG A 49 -1.21 -6.73 -10.83
N GLN A 50 -0.55 -6.51 -9.70
CA GLN A 50 -0.93 -5.46 -8.76
C GLN A 50 -0.78 -4.07 -9.37
N ARG A 51 0.33 -3.77 -10.05
CA ARG A 51 0.51 -2.50 -10.79
C ARG A 51 -0.55 -2.33 -11.89
N ALA A 52 -0.93 -3.40 -12.60
CA ALA A 52 -2.01 -3.33 -13.61
C ALA A 52 -3.38 -3.04 -12.97
N ALA A 53 -3.68 -3.63 -11.81
CA ALA A 53 -4.89 -3.33 -11.04
C ALA A 53 -4.91 -1.88 -10.54
N LEU A 54 -3.77 -1.37 -10.06
CA LEU A 54 -3.60 0.04 -9.67
C LEU A 54 -3.81 0.98 -10.86
N ALA A 55 -3.17 0.71 -12.01
CA ALA A 55 -3.38 1.50 -13.24
C ALA A 55 -4.87 1.56 -13.62
N ARG A 56 -5.57 0.43 -13.52
CA ARG A 56 -7.03 0.35 -13.76
C ARG A 56 -7.84 1.17 -12.73
N ALA A 57 -7.44 1.20 -11.47
CA ALA A 57 -8.10 2.01 -10.45
C ALA A 57 -7.92 3.51 -10.72
N LEU A 58 -6.75 3.91 -11.21
CA LEU A 58 -6.37 5.31 -11.46
C LEU A 58 -6.77 5.80 -12.86
N TYR A 59 -7.22 4.91 -13.76
CA TYR A 59 -7.62 5.27 -15.13
C TYR A 59 -8.76 6.29 -15.15
N GLY A 60 -8.59 7.35 -15.94
CA GLY A 60 -9.62 8.36 -16.16
C GLY A 60 -9.71 9.42 -15.06
N ASN A 61 -8.67 9.62 -14.27
CA ASN A 61 -8.59 10.64 -13.22
C ASN A 61 -9.77 10.60 -12.25
N PRO A 62 -9.95 9.52 -11.49
CA PRO A 62 -11.06 9.39 -10.55
C PRO A 62 -10.99 10.46 -9.45
N VAL A 63 -12.14 10.96 -9.00
CA VAL A 63 -12.22 11.89 -7.87
C VAL A 63 -12.07 11.21 -6.52
N PHE A 64 -12.35 9.89 -6.46
CA PHE A 64 -12.27 9.08 -5.24
C PHE A 64 -11.74 7.69 -5.54
N VAL A 65 -10.77 7.24 -4.75
CA VAL A 65 -10.10 5.94 -4.89
C VAL A 65 -10.02 5.25 -3.53
N VAL A 66 -10.41 3.97 -3.50
CA VAL A 66 -10.23 3.10 -2.34
C VAL A 66 -9.24 2.01 -2.70
N LEU A 67 -8.21 1.85 -1.91
CA LEU A 67 -7.15 0.85 -2.08
C LEU A 67 -7.06 -0.01 -0.82
N ASP A 68 -7.14 -1.32 -1.01
CA ASP A 68 -6.96 -2.31 0.06
C ASP A 68 -5.65 -3.05 -0.17
N GLU A 69 -4.70 -2.90 0.77
CA GLU A 69 -3.33 -3.45 0.71
C GLU A 69 -2.66 -3.32 -0.67
N PRO A 70 -2.63 -2.10 -1.26
CA PRO A 70 -2.23 -1.88 -2.65
C PRO A 70 -0.76 -2.21 -2.94
N ASN A 71 0.03 -2.45 -1.92
CA ASN A 71 1.46 -2.69 -2.00
C ASN A 71 1.90 -4.08 -1.46
N SER A 72 0.96 -5.00 -1.24
CA SER A 72 1.25 -6.32 -0.67
C SER A 72 2.23 -7.17 -1.51
N SER A 73 2.24 -6.99 -2.83
CA SER A 73 3.11 -7.70 -3.77
C SER A 73 4.10 -6.78 -4.51
N LEU A 74 4.21 -5.51 -4.10
CA LEU A 74 5.15 -4.56 -4.70
C LEU A 74 6.53 -4.68 -4.08
N ASP A 75 7.55 -4.50 -4.91
CA ASP A 75 8.92 -4.24 -4.52
C ASP A 75 9.09 -2.77 -4.07
N GLU A 76 10.28 -2.40 -3.64
CA GLU A 76 10.59 -1.05 -3.16
C GLU A 76 10.34 0.02 -4.24
N GLU A 77 10.67 -0.28 -5.51
CA GLU A 77 10.40 0.61 -6.64
C GLU A 77 8.90 0.80 -6.87
N GLY A 78 8.13 -0.28 -6.80
CA GLY A 78 6.67 -0.23 -6.91
C GLY A 78 5.99 0.50 -5.77
N ASP A 79 6.50 0.35 -4.54
CA ASP A 79 6.06 1.11 -3.37
C ASP A 79 6.30 2.61 -3.55
N ALA A 80 7.49 3.00 -4.01
CA ALA A 80 7.82 4.39 -4.30
C ALA A 80 6.94 4.97 -5.43
N ALA A 81 6.72 4.20 -6.49
CA ALA A 81 5.83 4.60 -7.58
C ALA A 81 4.39 4.80 -7.11
N LEU A 82 3.87 3.92 -6.24
CA LEU A 82 2.55 4.07 -5.65
C LEU A 82 2.43 5.35 -4.80
N ALA A 83 3.40 5.61 -3.93
CA ALA A 83 3.41 6.83 -3.09
C ALA A 83 3.46 8.10 -3.96
N ALA A 84 4.29 8.10 -5.01
CA ALA A 84 4.39 9.20 -5.97
C ALA A 84 3.07 9.40 -6.74
N ALA A 85 2.41 8.32 -7.18
CA ALA A 85 1.12 8.36 -7.86
C ALA A 85 0.01 8.95 -6.96
N ILE A 86 -0.05 8.51 -5.69
CA ILE A 86 -1.00 9.06 -4.71
C ILE A 86 -0.75 10.57 -4.54
N THR A 87 0.49 11.00 -4.34
CA THR A 87 0.85 12.40 -4.17
C THR A 87 0.45 13.24 -5.39
N ALA A 88 0.77 12.77 -6.59
CA ALA A 88 0.45 13.48 -7.84
C ALA A 88 -1.06 13.63 -8.07
N LEU A 89 -1.84 12.58 -7.77
CA LEU A 89 -3.30 12.61 -7.97
C LEU A 89 -4.01 13.38 -6.86
N LYS A 90 -3.50 13.37 -5.61
CA LYS A 90 -3.98 14.27 -4.55
C LYS A 90 -3.85 15.73 -4.95
N ALA A 91 -2.73 16.12 -5.55
CA ALA A 91 -2.51 17.48 -6.06
C ALA A 91 -3.51 17.86 -7.17
N ARG A 92 -4.11 16.88 -7.86
CA ARG A 92 -5.18 17.07 -8.86
C ARG A 92 -6.60 17.01 -8.26
N GLY A 93 -6.74 16.88 -6.94
CA GLY A 93 -8.03 16.82 -6.25
C GLY A 93 -8.62 15.43 -6.05
N THR A 94 -7.87 14.35 -6.30
CA THR A 94 -8.31 12.98 -5.99
C THR A 94 -8.24 12.72 -4.49
N THR A 95 -9.33 12.21 -3.92
CA THR A 95 -9.36 11.73 -2.53
C THR A 95 -9.04 10.23 -2.48
N PHE A 96 -8.17 9.84 -1.55
CA PHE A 96 -7.78 8.45 -1.34
C PHE A 96 -8.21 7.95 0.04
N VAL A 97 -8.73 6.72 0.08
CA VAL A 97 -8.82 5.90 1.29
C VAL A 97 -7.93 4.68 1.07
N VAL A 98 -6.90 4.52 1.89
CA VAL A 98 -5.95 3.42 1.74
C VAL A 98 -5.89 2.63 3.03
N MET A 99 -6.17 1.34 2.95
CA MET A 99 -5.95 0.39 4.03
C MET A 99 -4.59 -0.26 3.82
N THR A 100 -3.67 -0.05 4.74
CA THR A 100 -2.31 -0.60 4.66
C THR A 100 -1.65 -0.62 6.04
N HIS A 101 -0.66 -1.48 6.18
CA HIS A 101 0.26 -1.50 7.32
C HIS A 101 1.68 -1.03 6.95
N ARG A 102 1.90 -0.60 5.69
CA ARG A 102 3.22 -0.18 5.20
C ARG A 102 3.46 1.31 5.36
N THR A 103 4.66 1.65 5.83
CA THR A 103 5.06 3.02 6.16
C THR A 103 5.18 3.94 4.95
N SER A 104 5.50 3.40 3.76
CA SER A 104 5.64 4.18 2.51
C SER A 104 4.36 4.94 2.15
N VAL A 105 3.21 4.28 2.26
CA VAL A 105 1.90 4.90 2.00
C VAL A 105 1.46 5.80 3.14
N LEU A 106 1.78 5.43 4.39
CA LEU A 106 1.50 6.28 5.54
C LEU A 106 2.21 7.64 5.43
N ALA A 107 3.41 7.68 4.83
CA ALA A 107 4.16 8.92 4.65
C ALA A 107 3.43 9.97 3.80
N VAL A 108 2.56 9.58 2.88
CA VAL A 108 1.81 10.48 1.99
C VAL A 108 0.35 10.71 2.41
N ALA A 109 -0.08 10.12 3.54
CA ALA A 109 -1.40 10.34 4.11
C ALA A 109 -1.48 11.68 4.85
N ASP A 110 -2.64 12.34 4.82
CA ASP A 110 -2.91 13.56 5.60
C ASP A 110 -3.57 13.20 6.94
N LEU A 111 -4.51 12.26 6.88
CA LEU A 111 -5.26 11.78 8.05
C LEU A 111 -5.00 10.28 8.23
N MET A 112 -5.10 9.84 9.47
CA MET A 112 -4.96 8.44 9.85
C MET A 112 -6.11 8.00 10.74
N LEU A 113 -6.70 6.85 10.39
CA LEU A 113 -7.69 6.15 11.19
C LEU A 113 -7.09 4.84 11.67
N VAL A 114 -7.11 4.60 12.97
CA VAL A 114 -6.68 3.34 13.59
C VAL A 114 -7.90 2.57 14.06
N MET A 115 -8.04 1.35 13.56
CA MET A 115 -9.11 0.43 13.92
C MET A 115 -8.57 -0.77 14.69
N ARG A 116 -9.30 -1.23 15.70
CA ARG A 116 -9.02 -2.48 16.41
C ARG A 116 -10.35 -3.11 16.82
N ASP A 117 -10.51 -4.39 16.55
CA ASP A 117 -11.71 -5.17 16.91
C ASP A 117 -13.02 -4.49 16.48
N GLY A 118 -13.04 -3.92 15.26
CA GLY A 118 -14.20 -3.23 14.71
C GLY A 118 -14.48 -1.85 15.29
N THR A 119 -13.66 -1.35 16.22
CA THR A 119 -13.84 -0.04 16.86
C THR A 119 -12.73 0.94 16.49
N GLN A 120 -13.08 2.22 16.36
CA GLN A 120 -12.12 3.29 16.14
C GLN A 120 -11.31 3.51 17.43
N GLN A 121 -10.00 3.42 17.33
CA GLN A 121 -9.07 3.69 18.43
C GLN A 121 -8.52 5.13 18.38
N ALA A 122 -8.21 5.61 17.19
CA ALA A 122 -7.75 6.98 16.97
C ALA A 122 -8.16 7.47 15.59
N PHE A 123 -8.35 8.77 15.43
CA PHE A 123 -8.56 9.44 14.15
C PHE A 123 -8.06 10.89 14.24
N GLY A 124 -7.30 11.32 13.27
CA GLY A 124 -6.79 12.70 13.21
C GLY A 124 -5.66 12.87 12.21
N PRO A 125 -4.95 14.02 12.27
CA PRO A 125 -3.73 14.24 11.49
C PRO A 125 -2.74 13.09 11.69
N ARG A 126 -2.17 12.61 10.59
CA ARG A 126 -1.26 11.44 10.59
C ARG A 126 -0.19 11.53 11.68
N ASP A 127 0.51 12.67 11.75
CA ASP A 127 1.66 12.83 12.65
C ASP A 127 1.26 12.79 14.13
N GLU A 128 0.09 13.34 14.48
CA GLU A 128 -0.46 13.30 15.82
C GLU A 128 -0.83 11.87 16.24
N VAL A 129 -1.49 11.15 15.33
CA VAL A 129 -1.88 9.76 15.58
C VAL A 129 -0.65 8.85 15.71
N LEU A 130 0.37 9.02 14.85
CA LEU A 130 1.62 8.26 14.95
C LEU A 130 2.37 8.56 16.26
N ALA A 131 2.44 9.82 16.67
CA ALA A 131 3.07 10.19 17.94
C ALA A 131 2.35 9.56 19.14
N ALA A 132 1.01 9.58 19.15
CA ALA A 132 0.21 8.94 20.20
C ALA A 132 0.42 7.42 20.27
N LEU A 133 0.47 6.74 19.11
CA LEU A 133 0.73 5.30 19.04
C LEU A 133 2.13 4.94 19.54
N THR A 134 3.13 5.73 19.18
CA THR A 134 4.52 5.53 19.60
C THR A 134 4.63 5.65 21.13
N LYS A 135 4.01 6.70 21.70
CA LYS A 135 3.99 6.91 23.15
C LYS A 135 3.30 5.74 23.90
N ALA A 136 2.12 5.32 23.43
CA ALA A 136 1.40 4.21 24.02
C ALA A 136 2.19 2.88 23.94
N SER A 137 2.93 2.66 22.85
CA SER A 137 3.79 1.49 22.69
C SER A 137 4.96 1.51 23.66
N GLN A 138 5.59 2.66 23.90
CA GLN A 138 6.69 2.83 24.86
C GLN A 138 6.22 2.62 26.29
N GLU A 139 5.08 3.18 26.67
CA GLU A 139 4.49 2.99 28.00
C GLU A 139 4.14 1.51 28.26
N SER A 140 3.59 0.82 27.26
CA SER A 140 3.28 -0.61 27.35
C SER A 140 4.53 -1.48 27.45
N ALA A 141 5.63 -1.10 26.78
CA ALA A 141 6.91 -1.80 26.86
C ALA A 141 7.58 -1.64 28.25
N GLN A 142 7.46 -0.47 28.85
CA GLN A 142 7.99 -0.18 30.18
C GLN A 142 7.16 -0.84 31.31
N ALA A 143 5.88 -1.07 31.09
CA ALA A 143 4.98 -1.72 32.04
C ALA A 143 5.10 -3.26 32.07
N ARG A 144 5.89 -3.89 31.19
CA ARG A 144 6.14 -5.33 31.23
C ARG A 144 7.11 -5.64 32.37
N PRO A 145 6.71 -6.40 33.43
CA PRO A 145 7.63 -6.81 34.46
C PRO A 145 8.71 -7.71 33.83
N VAL A 146 9.97 -7.38 34.11
CA VAL A 146 11.11 -8.26 33.81
C VAL A 146 10.92 -9.51 34.63
N LEU A 147 10.49 -10.61 34.01
CA LEU A 147 10.53 -11.93 34.65
C LEU A 147 12.00 -12.25 34.98
N GLN A 148 12.37 -12.11 36.25
CA GLN A 148 13.66 -12.60 36.75
C GLN A 148 13.70 -14.12 36.50
N PRO A 149 14.78 -14.67 35.97
CA PRO A 149 14.91 -16.10 35.83
C PRO A 149 14.88 -16.70 37.26
N ALA A 150 13.95 -17.63 37.49
CA ALA A 150 13.86 -18.38 38.73
C ALA A 150 15.22 -19.03 39.01
N GLY A 151 15.80 -18.69 40.16
CA GLY A 151 17.09 -19.19 40.59
C GLY A 151 17.14 -20.73 40.53
N LEU A 152 18.20 -21.27 39.95
CA LEU A 152 18.53 -22.70 40.03
C LEU A 152 18.58 -23.12 41.50
N LEU A 153 17.68 -24.02 41.88
CA LEU A 153 17.81 -24.78 43.13
C LEU A 153 19.12 -25.57 43.06
N ALA A 154 20.03 -25.27 43.98
CA ALA A 154 21.25 -26.05 44.19
C ALA A 154 20.86 -27.49 44.60
N PRO A 155 21.56 -28.54 44.11
CA PRO A 155 21.31 -29.89 44.53
C PRO A 155 21.74 -30.07 46.01
N ALA A 156 20.84 -30.65 46.83
CA ALA A 156 21.14 -31.05 48.16
C ALA A 156 22.21 -32.15 48.15
N ALA A 157 23.31 -31.92 48.84
CA ALA A 157 24.32 -32.91 49.08
C ALA A 157 23.83 -33.94 50.16
N ALA A 158 23.90 -35.22 49.80
CA ALA A 158 23.73 -36.35 50.70
C ALA A 158 25.06 -36.67 51.44
#